data_5b102c0c64ff7ae0d8179f1531dcf9c2
#
_entry.id   5b102c0c64ff7ae0d8179f1531dcf9c2
#
_cell.length_a   1.000
_cell.length_b   1.000
_cell.length_c   1.000
_cell.angle_alpha   90.00
_cell.angle_beta   90.00
_cell.angle_gamma   90.00
#
_symmetry.space_group_name_H-M   'P 1'
#
loop_
_entity.id
_entity.type
_entity.pdbx_description
1 polymer ?
#
loop_
_entity_poly.entity_id
_entity_poly.type
_entity_poly.pdbx_seq_one_letter_code
_entity_poly.pdbx_strand_id
1 'polypeptide(L)'
;MKLDIITAEEACKLVDEKRGGVPSVLIDEALRTIDRTIRIAAAYEGLDEFTVYVGRLFFTNTGVIFSDDDEHKAARKIAKTLRKAGYKVSFEHIGSFNLKPADLEYREGMTVSWRK
;
A
#
# COMPACT_ATOMS: atom_id res chain seq x y z
N MET A 1 2.28 -15.48 -31.58
CA MET A 1 2.30 -15.36 -30.13
C MET A 1 1.85 -13.97 -29.72
N LYS A 2 0.70 -13.89 -29.06
CA LYS A 2 0.25 -12.60 -28.54
C LYS A 2 1.04 -12.28 -27.29
N LEU A 3 1.82 -11.23 -27.35
CA LEU A 3 2.44 -10.67 -26.15
C LEU A 3 1.41 -9.79 -25.44
N ASP A 4 1.12 -10.10 -24.19
CA ASP A 4 0.26 -9.26 -23.34
C ASP A 4 1.02 -8.00 -22.91
N ILE A 5 1.32 -7.17 -23.89
CA ILE A 5 1.96 -5.87 -23.62
C ILE A 5 0.87 -4.80 -23.64
N ILE A 6 0.89 -3.93 -22.68
CA ILE A 6 -0.06 -2.82 -22.66
C ILE A 6 0.14 -1.94 -23.90
N THR A 7 -0.94 -1.37 -24.39
CA THR A 7 -0.88 -0.44 -25.51
C THR A 7 -0.29 0.90 -25.06
N ALA A 8 0.22 1.68 -26.02
CA ALA A 8 0.70 3.02 -25.74
C ALA A 8 -0.39 3.91 -25.14
N GLU A 9 -1.64 3.74 -25.57
CA GLU A 9 -2.79 4.45 -25.03
C GLU A 9 -3.01 4.12 -23.56
N GLU A 10 -2.95 2.84 -23.20
CA GLU A 10 -3.06 2.40 -21.80
C GLU A 10 -1.91 2.93 -20.96
N ALA A 11 -0.70 2.93 -21.50
CA ALA A 11 0.46 3.49 -20.81
C ALA A 11 0.29 4.99 -20.55
N CYS A 12 -0.25 5.74 -21.52
CA CYS A 12 -0.55 7.16 -21.33
C CYS A 12 -1.57 7.40 -20.23
N LYS A 13 -2.60 6.56 -20.14
CA LYS A 13 -3.59 6.63 -19.06
C LYS A 13 -2.95 6.42 -17.70
N LEU A 14 -2.01 5.49 -17.58
CA LEU A 14 -1.27 5.25 -16.34
C LEU A 14 -0.43 6.46 -15.94
N VAL A 15 0.19 7.14 -16.91
CA VAL A 15 0.93 8.38 -16.65
C VAL A 15 0.01 9.48 -16.14
N ASP A 16 -1.16 9.63 -16.73
CA ASP A 16 -2.16 10.61 -16.31
C ASP A 16 -2.69 10.31 -14.91
N GLU A 17 -2.90 9.03 -14.59
CA GLU A 17 -3.29 8.61 -13.24
C GLU A 17 -2.20 8.94 -12.21
N LYS A 18 -0.93 8.78 -12.56
CA LYS A 18 0.18 9.13 -11.68
C LYS A 18 0.21 10.62 -11.35
N ARG A 19 -0.14 11.48 -12.30
CA ARG A 19 -0.26 12.92 -12.06
C ARG A 19 -1.35 13.24 -11.06
N GLY A 20 -2.35 12.37 -10.96
CA GLY A 20 -3.42 12.45 -9.96
C GLY A 20 -3.14 11.66 -8.68
N GLY A 21 -1.93 11.09 -8.52
CA GLY A 21 -1.55 10.30 -7.36
C GLY A 21 -1.11 8.88 -7.73
N VAL A 22 -1.29 7.93 -6.80
CA VAL A 22 -0.96 6.52 -7.04
C VAL A 22 -2.00 5.91 -8.00
N PRO A 23 -1.55 5.27 -9.09
CA PRO A 23 -2.47 4.64 -10.04
C PRO A 23 -3.35 3.56 -9.42
N SER A 24 -4.58 3.43 -9.90
CA SER A 24 -5.53 2.43 -9.40
C SER A 24 -5.02 1.00 -9.51
N VAL A 25 -4.23 0.68 -10.53
CA VAL A 25 -3.64 -0.65 -10.70
C VAL A 25 -2.72 -1.01 -9.53
N LEU A 26 -1.97 -0.05 -9.00
CA LEU A 26 -1.10 -0.27 -7.84
C LEU A 26 -1.89 -0.37 -6.55
N ILE A 27 -3.00 0.35 -6.44
CA ILE A 27 -3.91 0.22 -5.31
C ILE A 27 -4.52 -1.18 -5.29
N ASP A 28 -4.95 -1.69 -6.43
CA ASP A 28 -5.51 -3.04 -6.55
C ASP A 28 -4.47 -4.11 -6.21
N GLU A 29 -3.23 -3.95 -6.67
CA GLU A 29 -2.14 -4.87 -6.30
C GLU A 29 -1.83 -4.82 -4.81
N ALA A 30 -1.84 -3.64 -4.21
CA ALA A 30 -1.66 -3.48 -2.77
C ALA A 30 -2.76 -4.20 -2.00
N LEU A 31 -4.01 -4.10 -2.43
CA LEU A 31 -5.14 -4.83 -1.83
C LEU A 31 -4.96 -6.35 -1.94
N ARG A 32 -4.48 -6.84 -3.07
CA ARG A 32 -4.20 -8.28 -3.25
C ARG A 32 -3.08 -8.75 -2.31
N THR A 33 -2.05 -7.94 -2.14
CA THR A 33 -0.95 -8.24 -1.23
C THR A 33 -1.45 -8.27 0.22
N ILE A 34 -2.28 -7.32 0.60
CA ILE A 34 -2.89 -7.27 1.92
C ILE A 34 -3.79 -8.49 2.15
N ASP A 35 -4.63 -8.85 1.19
CA ASP A 35 -5.48 -10.03 1.27
C ASP A 35 -4.65 -11.30 1.51
N ARG A 36 -3.58 -11.48 0.74
CA ARG A 36 -2.67 -12.61 0.92
C ARG A 36 -2.03 -12.60 2.30
N THR A 37 -1.58 -11.45 2.76
CA THR A 37 -0.96 -11.29 4.09
C THR A 37 -1.94 -11.64 5.20
N ILE A 38 -3.18 -11.21 5.10
CA ILE A 38 -4.24 -11.55 6.06
C ILE A 38 -4.43 -13.06 6.12
N ARG A 39 -4.52 -13.73 4.98
CA ARG A 39 -4.72 -15.19 4.89
C ARG A 39 -3.56 -15.95 5.53
N ILE A 40 -2.33 -15.52 5.27
CA ILE A 40 -1.13 -16.13 5.85
C ILE A 40 -1.09 -15.88 7.36
N ALA A 41 -1.26 -14.65 7.79
CA ALA A 41 -1.20 -14.28 9.19
C ALA A 41 -2.29 -15.00 10.01
N ALA A 42 -3.51 -15.05 9.51
CA ALA A 42 -4.62 -15.71 10.21
C ALA A 42 -4.50 -17.23 10.20
N ALA A 43 -4.21 -17.82 9.03
CA ALA A 43 -4.25 -19.28 8.86
C ALA A 43 -3.00 -19.99 9.38
N TYR A 44 -1.82 -19.41 9.15
CA TYR A 44 -0.55 -20.06 9.49
C TYR A 44 0.07 -19.56 10.79
N GLU A 45 -0.08 -18.29 11.09
CA GLU A 45 0.54 -17.68 12.25
C GLU A 45 -0.43 -17.45 13.42
N GLY A 46 -1.72 -17.60 13.18
CA GLY A 46 -2.76 -17.41 14.20
C GLY A 46 -2.83 -15.99 14.73
N LEU A 47 -2.45 -15.01 13.91
CA LEU A 47 -2.46 -13.60 14.30
C LEU A 47 -3.83 -12.96 14.06
N ASP A 48 -4.13 -11.93 14.82
CA ASP A 48 -5.37 -11.15 14.71
C ASP A 48 -5.16 -9.83 13.95
N GLU A 49 -3.91 -9.47 13.69
CA GLU A 49 -3.56 -8.21 13.03
C GLU A 49 -2.17 -8.28 12.41
N PHE A 50 -1.88 -7.35 11.51
CA PHE A 50 -0.54 -7.10 11.04
C PHE A 50 -0.34 -5.61 10.74
N THR A 51 0.91 -5.18 10.71
CA THR A 51 1.28 -3.81 10.37
C THR A 51 2.20 -3.82 9.14
N VAL A 52 1.92 -2.93 8.20
CA VAL A 52 2.73 -2.76 6.99
C VAL A 52 3.08 -1.28 6.82
N TYR A 53 4.28 -1.00 6.32
CA TYR A 53 4.66 0.36 5.96
C TYR A 53 3.92 0.80 4.70
N VAL A 54 3.31 1.98 4.76
CA VAL A 54 2.54 2.53 3.62
C VAL A 54 3.42 2.65 2.37
N GLY A 55 4.66 3.11 2.51
CA GLY A 55 5.57 3.23 1.38
C GLY A 55 5.88 1.92 0.67
N ARG A 56 5.84 0.80 1.38
CA ARG A 56 6.08 -0.51 0.78
C ARG A 56 4.90 -1.05 -0.02
N LEU A 57 3.70 -0.56 0.25
CA LEU A 57 2.50 -0.98 -0.48
C LEU A 57 2.56 -0.61 -1.95
N PHE A 58 3.25 0.49 -2.27
CA PHE A 58 3.29 1.06 -3.61
C PHE A 58 4.68 0.96 -4.25
N PHE A 59 5.54 0.12 -3.70
CA PHE A 59 6.88 -0.10 -4.24
C PHE A 59 6.80 -0.80 -5.59
N THR A 60 7.49 -0.25 -6.59
CA THR A 60 7.56 -0.84 -7.92
C THR A 60 9.00 -1.21 -8.27
N ASN A 61 9.16 -2.24 -9.11
CA ASN A 61 10.48 -2.65 -9.59
C ASN A 61 11.12 -1.64 -10.54
N THR A 62 10.38 -0.64 -10.97
CA THR A 62 10.86 0.42 -11.85
C THR A 62 11.54 1.57 -11.10
N GLY A 63 11.56 1.53 -9.77
CA GLY A 63 12.15 2.58 -8.95
C GLY A 63 11.32 3.86 -8.89
N VAL A 64 10.06 3.82 -9.30
CA VAL A 64 9.16 4.97 -9.20
C VAL A 64 8.84 5.21 -7.73
N ILE A 65 9.06 6.44 -7.29
CA ILE A 65 8.77 6.88 -5.93
C ILE A 65 7.60 7.85 -5.97
N PHE A 66 6.58 7.60 -5.17
CA PHE A 66 5.45 8.51 -5.01
C PHE A 66 5.73 9.48 -3.85
N SER A 67 5.11 10.66 -3.90
CA SER A 67 5.18 11.58 -2.77
C SER A 67 4.46 11.00 -1.56
N ASP A 68 4.85 11.43 -0.36
CA ASP A 68 4.20 11.00 0.89
C ASP A 68 2.70 11.32 0.88
N ASP A 69 2.31 12.47 0.32
CA ASP A 69 0.90 12.84 0.20
C ASP A 69 0.11 11.88 -0.69
N ASP A 70 0.70 11.47 -1.82
CA ASP A 70 0.05 10.56 -2.75
C ASP A 70 -0.09 9.16 -2.14
N GLU A 71 0.95 8.68 -1.48
CA GLU A 71 0.93 7.40 -0.77
C GLU A 71 -0.10 7.41 0.35
N HIS A 72 -0.18 8.50 1.08
CA HIS A 72 -1.13 8.68 2.17
C HIS A 72 -2.59 8.65 1.68
N LYS A 73 -2.88 9.36 0.59
CA LYS A 73 -4.21 9.34 -0.02
C LYS A 73 -4.59 7.96 -0.52
N ALA A 74 -3.67 7.26 -1.16
CA ALA A 74 -3.89 5.91 -1.65
C ALA A 74 -4.11 4.92 -0.50
N ALA A 75 -3.33 5.02 0.57
CA ALA A 75 -3.49 4.19 1.76
C ALA A 75 -4.86 4.40 2.41
N ARG A 76 -5.39 5.61 2.41
CA ARG A 76 -6.74 5.89 2.93
C ARG A 76 -7.83 5.28 2.08
N LYS A 77 -7.66 5.21 0.76
CA LYS A 77 -8.59 4.48 -0.12
C LYS A 77 -8.59 2.99 0.19
N ILE A 78 -7.41 2.42 0.40
CA ILE A 78 -7.25 1.02 0.80
C ILE A 78 -7.93 0.78 2.15
N ALA A 79 -7.70 1.64 3.13
CA ALA A 79 -8.31 1.55 4.44
C ALA A 79 -9.84 1.59 4.37
N LYS A 80 -10.40 2.45 3.54
CA LYS A 80 -11.84 2.55 3.33
C LYS A 80 -12.41 1.24 2.77
N THR A 81 -11.74 0.64 1.81
CA THR A 81 -12.13 -0.65 1.23
C THR A 81 -12.10 -1.76 2.27
N LEU A 82 -11.03 -1.82 3.06
CA LEU A 82 -10.88 -2.81 4.13
C LEU A 82 -11.93 -2.64 5.23
N ARG A 83 -12.22 -1.42 5.62
CA ARG A 83 -13.25 -1.13 6.62
C ARG A 83 -14.63 -1.59 6.16
N LYS A 84 -14.94 -1.42 4.88
CA LYS A 84 -16.18 -1.93 4.29
C LYS A 84 -16.28 -3.46 4.35
N ALA A 85 -15.15 -4.14 4.31
CA ALA A 85 -15.08 -5.59 4.43
C ALA A 85 -15.07 -6.08 5.88
N GLY A 86 -15.12 -5.17 6.85
CA GLY A 86 -15.22 -5.51 8.28
C GLY A 86 -13.92 -5.43 9.06
N TYR A 87 -12.83 -5.00 8.44
CA TYR A 87 -11.54 -4.84 9.12
C TYR A 87 -11.45 -3.52 9.87
N LYS A 88 -10.66 -3.51 10.93
CA LYS A 88 -10.25 -2.28 11.61
C LYS A 88 -8.92 -1.86 11.03
N VAL A 89 -8.80 -0.59 10.64
CA VAL A 89 -7.58 -0.05 10.06
C VAL A 89 -7.19 1.21 10.82
N SER A 90 -5.94 1.24 11.27
CA SER A 90 -5.36 2.41 11.94
C SER A 90 -4.02 2.75 11.31
N PHE A 91 -3.63 4.02 11.44
CA PHE A 91 -2.35 4.52 10.93
C PHE A 91 -1.50 5.00 12.11
N GLU A 92 -0.23 4.66 12.09
CA GLU A 92 0.72 5.05 13.12
C GLU A 92 1.99 5.61 12.47
N HIS A 93 2.58 6.61 13.12
CA HIS A 93 3.91 7.08 12.75
C HIS A 93 4.94 6.20 13.46
N ILE A 94 5.69 5.45 12.65
CA ILE A 94 6.76 4.61 13.18
C ILE A 94 8.06 5.38 13.00
N GLY A 95 8.58 5.93 14.11
CA GLY A 95 9.88 6.59 14.14
C GLY A 95 11.00 5.55 14.22
N SER A 96 12.06 5.73 13.45
CA SER A 96 13.26 4.95 13.61
C SER A 96 14.19 5.66 14.59
N PHE A 97 14.43 5.05 15.74
CA PHE A 97 15.19 5.66 16.84
C PHE A 97 16.70 5.75 16.62
N ASN A 98 17.23 5.12 15.58
CA ASN A 98 18.68 5.01 15.36
C ASN A 98 19.21 5.82 14.18
N LEU A 99 18.39 6.67 13.58
CA LEU A 99 18.80 7.50 12.48
C LEU A 99 19.18 8.89 12.97
N LYS A 100 20.18 9.50 12.32
CA LYS A 100 20.52 10.90 12.54
C LYS A 100 19.28 11.76 12.26
N PRO A 101 19.12 12.92 12.90
CA PRO A 101 17.94 13.79 12.69
C PRO A 101 17.66 14.12 11.22
N ALA A 102 18.72 14.18 10.38
CA ALA A 102 18.57 14.42 8.95
C ALA A 102 18.00 13.21 8.17
N ASP A 103 18.10 12.01 8.76
CA ASP A 103 17.64 10.74 8.16
C ASP A 103 16.36 10.22 8.81
N LEU A 104 15.73 11.04 9.67
CA LEU A 104 14.45 10.70 10.30
C LEU A 104 13.35 10.70 9.23
N GLU A 105 13.22 9.57 8.55
CA GLU A 105 12.05 9.29 7.76
C GLU A 105 10.93 8.86 8.70
N TYR A 106 9.95 9.72 8.87
CA TYR A 106 8.70 9.34 9.52
C TYR A 106 7.96 8.41 8.57
N ARG A 107 8.05 7.12 8.84
CA ARG A 107 7.32 6.12 8.07
C ARG A 107 5.96 5.90 8.69
N GLU A 108 4.94 6.07 7.88
CA GLU A 108 3.59 5.74 8.29
C GLU A 108 3.38 4.24 8.18
N GLY A 109 2.90 3.64 9.28
CA GLY A 109 2.50 2.23 9.32
C GLY A 109 0.99 2.12 9.30
N MET A 110 0.48 1.13 8.56
CA MET A 110 -0.93 0.81 8.54
C MET A 110 -1.14 -0.53 9.24
N THR A 111 -1.96 -0.53 10.30
CA THR A 111 -2.31 -1.74 11.04
C THR A 111 -3.70 -2.18 10.61
N VAL A 112 -3.80 -3.42 10.16
CA VAL A 112 -5.05 -4.07 9.76
C VAL A 112 -5.37 -5.14 10.77
N SER A 113 -6.53 -5.06 11.40
CA SER A 113 -6.98 -5.99 12.42
C SER A 113 -8.34 -6.57 12.06
N TRP A 114 -8.52 -7.88 12.31
CA TRP A 114 -9.80 -8.58 12.13
C TRP A 114 -10.35 -9.12 13.44
N ARG A 115 -9.72 -8.79 14.53
CA ARG A 115 -10.22 -9.16 15.85
C ARG A 115 -11.46 -8.35 16.20
N LYS A 116 -12.47 -9.06 16.63
CA LYS A 116 -13.71 -8.43 17.12
C LYS A 116 -13.52 -7.80 18.50
#